data_306af7a3290c1fef320df2f1f49f5a8a
#
_entry.id   306af7a3290c1fef320df2f1f49f5a8a
#
_cell.length_a   1.000
_cell.length_b   1.000
_cell.length_c   1.000
_cell.angle_alpha   90.00
_cell.angle_beta   90.00
_cell.angle_gamma   90.00
#
_symmetry.space_group_name_H-M   'P 1'
#
loop_
_entity.id
_entity.type
_entity.pdbx_description
1 polymer ?
#
loop_
_entity_poly.entity_id
_entity_poly.type
_entity_poly.pdbx_seq_one_letter_code
_entity_poly.pdbx_strand_id
1 'polypeptide(L)'
;MQSFSRGWSFLQQAWGMAFKDKDLIMPSIYSLVVGGIVSIVGAIPIIIVAIFLGDAGRIGQFILAVMGAVLVFVNFVVTYVFSGMTAYLIYEYLTTGNGRMSTAWSIVRRDFLDLATLAAVSTAVNMLKQAAQRNRGRGGVGGIVAGVISSAAGLLEVLWTEVSFLILPAMVIEDMSLKDAAKRVAQIVKDNLLLVGISTVGVRAVT
;
A
#
# COMPACT_ATOMS: atom_id res chain seq x y z
N MET A 1 -27.46 -10.68 -9.18
CA MET A 1 -26.97 -10.35 -10.54
C MET A 1 -26.78 -8.86 -10.81
N GLN A 2 -27.59 -7.96 -10.25
CA GLN A 2 -27.44 -6.50 -10.46
C GLN A 2 -26.10 -5.90 -9.95
N SER A 3 -25.51 -6.46 -8.89
CA SER A 3 -24.25 -5.95 -8.33
C SER A 3 -23.04 -6.27 -9.24
N PHE A 4 -23.04 -7.44 -9.87
CA PHE A 4 -21.99 -7.83 -10.82
C PHE A 4 -22.03 -6.99 -12.10
N SER A 5 -23.24 -6.77 -12.64
CA SER A 5 -23.45 -5.94 -13.82
C SER A 5 -23.00 -4.49 -13.59
N ARG A 6 -23.28 -3.92 -12.40
CA ARG A 6 -22.81 -2.58 -12.03
C ARG A 6 -21.26 -2.53 -11.88
N GLY A 7 -20.68 -3.55 -11.27
CA GLY A 7 -19.21 -3.66 -11.15
C GLY A 7 -18.55 -3.76 -12.53
N TRP A 8 -19.11 -4.54 -13.43
CA TRP A 8 -18.60 -4.69 -14.80
C TRP A 8 -18.72 -3.39 -15.61
N SER A 9 -19.85 -2.71 -15.54
CA SER A 9 -20.03 -1.41 -16.22
C SER A 9 -19.09 -0.34 -15.66
N PHE A 10 -18.82 -0.35 -14.35
CA PHE A 10 -17.83 0.53 -13.74
C PHE A 10 -16.41 0.25 -14.25
N LEU A 11 -16.03 -1.02 -14.34
CA LEU A 11 -14.72 -1.41 -14.92
C LEU A 11 -14.59 -0.95 -16.36
N GLN A 12 -15.61 -1.15 -17.20
CA GLN A 12 -15.59 -0.68 -18.59
C GLN A 12 -15.46 0.84 -18.69
N GLN A 13 -16.16 1.59 -17.84
CA GLN A 13 -16.02 3.04 -17.79
C GLN A 13 -14.63 3.46 -17.35
N ALA A 14 -14.07 2.84 -16.31
CA ALA A 14 -12.72 3.11 -15.81
C ALA A 14 -11.66 2.83 -16.90
N TRP A 15 -11.77 1.72 -17.62
CA TRP A 15 -10.91 1.42 -18.77
C TRP A 15 -11.07 2.46 -19.89
N GLY A 16 -12.32 2.81 -20.22
CA GLY A 16 -12.60 3.84 -21.24
C GLY A 16 -11.98 5.20 -20.89
N MET A 17 -12.00 5.62 -19.62
CA MET A 17 -11.35 6.84 -19.14
C MET A 17 -9.83 6.74 -19.25
N ALA A 18 -9.26 5.63 -18.78
CA ALA A 18 -7.81 5.40 -18.77
C ALA A 18 -7.19 5.44 -20.16
N PHE A 19 -7.91 4.97 -21.21
CA PHE A 19 -7.43 5.05 -22.59
C PHE A 19 -7.69 6.40 -23.29
N LYS A 20 -8.64 7.18 -22.79
CA LYS A 20 -8.93 8.52 -23.33
C LYS A 20 -7.92 9.57 -22.87
N ASP A 21 -7.48 9.48 -21.65
CA ASP A 21 -6.52 10.41 -21.05
C ASP A 21 -5.27 9.64 -20.59
N LYS A 22 -4.16 9.84 -21.32
CA LYS A 22 -2.89 9.16 -21.05
C LYS A 22 -2.31 9.55 -19.68
N ASP A 23 -2.61 10.74 -19.20
CA ASP A 23 -2.13 11.23 -17.90
C ASP A 23 -2.64 10.37 -16.75
N LEU A 24 -3.81 9.73 -16.91
CA LEU A 24 -4.36 8.82 -15.89
C LEU A 24 -3.55 7.53 -15.70
N ILE A 25 -2.89 7.04 -16.76
CA ILE A 25 -2.11 5.79 -16.71
C ILE A 25 -0.64 6.05 -16.36
N MET A 26 -0.12 7.23 -16.71
CA MET A 26 1.31 7.56 -16.54
C MET A 26 1.85 7.34 -15.12
N PRO A 27 1.17 7.72 -14.02
CA PRO A 27 1.69 7.47 -12.68
C PRO A 27 1.87 5.98 -12.39
N SER A 28 0.97 5.13 -12.87
CA SER A 28 1.08 3.67 -12.69
C SER A 28 2.31 3.10 -13.41
N ILE A 29 2.58 3.58 -14.61
CA ILE A 29 3.78 3.21 -15.37
C ILE A 29 5.04 3.70 -14.66
N TYR A 30 5.05 4.96 -14.20
CA TYR A 30 6.18 5.51 -13.44
C TYR A 30 6.39 4.77 -12.12
N SER A 31 5.32 4.40 -11.41
CA SER A 31 5.41 3.58 -10.20
C SER A 31 6.11 2.26 -10.45
N LEU A 32 5.75 1.57 -11.53
CA LEU A 32 6.36 0.30 -11.92
C LEU A 32 7.86 0.46 -12.23
N VAL A 33 8.19 1.46 -13.05
CA VAL A 33 9.59 1.70 -13.47
C VAL A 33 10.44 2.16 -12.29
N VAL A 34 10.00 3.18 -11.55
CA VAL A 34 10.74 3.73 -10.42
C VAL A 34 10.84 2.70 -9.29
N GLY A 35 9.73 2.01 -8.95
CA GLY A 35 9.72 0.95 -7.95
C GLY A 35 10.64 -0.22 -8.33
N GLY A 36 10.65 -0.61 -9.61
CA GLY A 36 11.57 -1.62 -10.13
C GLY A 36 13.03 -1.20 -9.98
N ILE A 37 13.39 0.03 -10.39
CA ILE A 37 14.74 0.57 -10.24
C ILE A 37 15.14 0.62 -8.77
N VAL A 38 14.30 1.16 -7.89
CA VAL A 38 14.53 1.23 -6.44
C VAL A 38 14.75 -0.15 -5.85
N SER A 39 13.95 -1.14 -6.26
CA SER A 39 14.08 -2.51 -5.77
C SER A 39 15.38 -3.16 -6.21
N ILE A 40 15.77 -3.00 -7.47
CA ILE A 40 17.02 -3.56 -8.01
C ILE A 40 18.22 -2.88 -7.36
N VAL A 41 18.27 -1.55 -7.39
CA VAL A 41 19.40 -0.77 -6.84
C VAL A 41 19.53 -0.98 -5.33
N GLY A 42 18.38 -1.03 -4.61
CA GLY A 42 18.37 -1.26 -3.16
C GLY A 42 18.70 -2.71 -2.76
N ALA A 43 18.44 -3.69 -3.62
CA ALA A 43 18.79 -5.09 -3.36
C ALA A 43 20.31 -5.33 -3.44
N ILE A 44 21.03 -4.60 -4.30
CA ILE A 44 22.47 -4.78 -4.50
C ILE A 44 23.27 -4.65 -3.17
N PRO A 45 23.17 -3.55 -2.41
CA PRO A 45 23.89 -3.42 -1.14
C PRO A 45 23.43 -4.46 -0.11
N ILE A 46 22.18 -4.87 -0.11
CA ILE A 46 21.67 -5.92 0.79
C ILE A 46 22.34 -7.26 0.47
N ILE A 47 22.46 -7.62 -0.81
CA ILE A 47 23.12 -8.85 -1.25
C ILE A 47 24.61 -8.80 -0.88
N ILE A 48 25.29 -7.68 -1.12
CA ILE A 48 26.69 -7.50 -0.76
C ILE A 48 26.89 -7.70 0.75
N VAL A 49 26.08 -7.03 1.58
CA VAL A 49 26.15 -7.17 3.04
C VAL A 49 25.81 -8.60 3.48
N ALA A 50 24.84 -9.26 2.83
CA ALA A 50 24.52 -10.65 3.13
C ALA A 50 25.70 -11.62 2.87
N ILE A 51 26.46 -11.39 1.81
CA ILE A 51 27.65 -12.21 1.47
C ILE A 51 28.77 -11.99 2.50
N PHE A 52 29.05 -10.76 2.89
CA PHE A 52 30.18 -10.44 3.76
C PHE A 52 29.88 -10.53 5.27
N LEU A 53 28.63 -10.30 5.67
CA LEU A 53 28.20 -10.19 7.06
C LEU A 53 27.10 -11.20 7.43
N GLY A 54 26.66 -12.06 6.50
CA GLY A 54 25.63 -13.05 6.76
C GLY A 54 25.96 -13.99 7.92
N ASP A 55 27.22 -14.36 8.05
CA ASP A 55 27.76 -15.22 9.13
C ASP A 55 28.18 -14.45 10.39
N ALA A 56 28.04 -13.12 10.43
CA ALA A 56 28.38 -12.27 11.58
C ALA A 56 27.36 -12.36 12.74
N GLY A 57 26.60 -13.44 12.81
CA GLY A 57 25.65 -13.72 13.88
C GLY A 57 24.53 -12.66 14.00
N ARG A 58 24.24 -12.22 15.25
CA ARG A 58 23.12 -11.30 15.51
C ARG A 58 23.31 -9.91 14.89
N ILE A 59 24.55 -9.44 14.80
CA ILE A 59 24.86 -8.10 14.26
C ILE A 59 24.59 -8.07 12.76
N GLY A 60 25.09 -9.06 12.00
CA GLY A 60 24.82 -9.17 10.57
C GLY A 60 23.32 -9.26 10.25
N GLN A 61 22.58 -10.08 11.02
CA GLN A 61 21.12 -10.19 10.87
C GLN A 61 20.39 -8.88 11.17
N PHE A 62 20.83 -8.12 12.17
CA PHE A 62 20.24 -6.82 12.50
C PHE A 62 20.48 -5.80 11.38
N ILE A 63 21.71 -5.71 10.84
CA ILE A 63 22.03 -4.82 9.71
C ILE A 63 21.17 -5.16 8.50
N LEU A 64 21.07 -6.43 8.12
CA LEU A 64 20.26 -6.88 7.00
C LEU A 64 18.75 -6.57 7.20
N ALA A 65 18.26 -6.73 8.44
CA ALA A 65 16.87 -6.40 8.76
C ALA A 65 16.60 -4.90 8.61
N VAL A 66 17.51 -4.04 9.06
CA VAL A 66 17.37 -2.58 8.93
C VAL A 66 17.43 -2.16 7.45
N MET A 67 18.37 -2.70 6.68
CA MET A 67 18.47 -2.40 5.24
C MET A 67 17.23 -2.87 4.49
N GLY A 68 16.74 -4.06 4.80
CA GLY A 68 15.47 -4.56 4.24
C GLY A 68 14.28 -3.68 4.60
N ALA A 69 14.20 -3.20 5.84
CA ALA A 69 13.14 -2.28 6.28
C ALA A 69 13.19 -0.95 5.52
N VAL A 70 14.39 -0.39 5.33
CA VAL A 70 14.58 0.84 4.55
C VAL A 70 14.15 0.63 3.09
N LEU A 71 14.52 -0.48 2.47
CA LEU A 71 14.09 -0.78 1.10
C LEU A 71 12.57 -0.90 0.98
N VAL A 72 11.94 -1.60 1.92
CA VAL A 72 10.47 -1.72 1.97
C VAL A 72 9.82 -0.35 2.16
N PHE A 73 10.36 0.47 3.06
CA PHE A 73 9.87 1.84 3.28
C PHE A 73 9.93 2.69 2.02
N VAL A 74 11.08 2.71 1.33
CA VAL A 74 11.24 3.48 0.08
C VAL A 74 10.27 2.99 -1.00
N ASN A 75 10.05 1.69 -1.12
CA ASN A 75 9.06 1.14 -2.06
C ASN A 75 7.63 1.57 -1.70
N PHE A 76 7.24 1.60 -0.42
CA PHE A 76 5.94 2.14 -0.02
C PHE A 76 5.82 3.63 -0.31
N VAL A 77 6.87 4.44 -0.09
CA VAL A 77 6.88 5.86 -0.46
C VAL A 77 6.62 6.02 -1.96
N VAL A 78 7.35 5.29 -2.81
CA VAL A 78 7.14 5.31 -4.26
C VAL A 78 5.71 4.92 -4.60
N THR A 79 5.20 3.84 -4.03
CA THR A 79 3.82 3.37 -4.27
C THR A 79 2.80 4.44 -3.90
N TYR A 80 2.88 5.03 -2.70
CA TYR A 80 1.89 6.01 -2.24
C TYR A 80 1.98 7.34 -2.99
N VAL A 81 3.18 7.78 -3.37
CA VAL A 81 3.37 8.96 -4.21
C VAL A 81 2.62 8.79 -5.54
N PHE A 82 2.87 7.73 -6.27
CA PHE A 82 2.23 7.52 -7.57
C PHE A 82 0.75 7.13 -7.46
N SER A 83 0.34 6.40 -6.43
CA SER A 83 -1.07 6.12 -6.17
C SER A 83 -1.84 7.39 -5.80
N GLY A 84 -1.23 8.28 -5.02
CA GLY A 84 -1.79 9.60 -4.71
C GLY A 84 -1.97 10.46 -5.96
N MET A 85 -0.97 10.46 -6.85
CA MET A 85 -1.09 11.13 -8.17
C MET A 85 -2.25 10.55 -8.97
N THR A 86 -2.37 9.23 -9.05
CA THR A 86 -3.47 8.56 -9.76
C THR A 86 -4.83 8.94 -9.18
N ALA A 87 -4.98 8.92 -7.86
CA ALA A 87 -6.22 9.28 -7.18
C ALA A 87 -6.62 10.73 -7.49
N TYR A 88 -5.67 11.66 -7.42
CA TYR A 88 -5.93 13.06 -7.74
C TYR A 88 -6.26 13.29 -9.22
N LEU A 89 -5.55 12.63 -10.15
CA LEU A 89 -5.82 12.72 -11.59
C LEU A 89 -7.21 12.21 -11.94
N ILE A 90 -7.64 11.11 -11.34
CA ILE A 90 -9.01 10.60 -11.53
C ILE A 90 -10.03 11.62 -11.02
N TYR A 91 -9.80 12.19 -9.85
CA TYR A 91 -10.68 13.23 -9.31
C TYR A 91 -10.74 14.47 -10.22
N GLU A 92 -9.57 14.98 -10.67
CA GLU A 92 -9.49 16.14 -11.56
C GLU A 92 -10.17 15.85 -12.91
N TYR A 93 -9.95 14.66 -13.47
CA TYR A 93 -10.63 14.23 -14.70
C TYR A 93 -12.15 14.17 -14.55
N LEU A 94 -12.66 13.61 -13.46
CA LEU A 94 -14.10 13.52 -13.21
C LEU A 94 -14.76 14.89 -12.99
N THR A 95 -14.02 15.87 -12.48
CA THR A 95 -14.54 17.22 -12.19
C THR A 95 -14.35 18.21 -13.33
N THR A 96 -13.27 18.11 -14.09
CA THR A 96 -12.89 19.09 -15.13
C THR A 96 -12.88 18.50 -16.55
N GLY A 97 -12.93 17.18 -16.68
CA GLY A 97 -12.84 16.46 -17.95
C GLY A 97 -11.40 16.27 -18.46
N ASN A 98 -10.39 16.72 -17.71
CA ASN A 98 -8.97 16.61 -18.11
C ASN A 98 -8.07 16.50 -16.87
N GLY A 99 -7.32 15.39 -16.74
CA GLY A 99 -6.34 15.21 -15.69
C GLY A 99 -4.99 15.84 -16.04
N ARG A 100 -4.44 16.68 -15.15
CA ARG A 100 -3.15 17.35 -15.39
C ARG A 100 -2.07 16.79 -14.47
N MET A 101 -1.09 16.11 -15.07
CA MET A 101 0.05 15.54 -14.35
C MET A 101 0.81 16.57 -13.50
N SER A 102 0.96 17.81 -13.99
CA SER A 102 1.65 18.88 -13.25
C SER A 102 0.94 19.24 -11.95
N THR A 103 -0.39 19.28 -11.96
CA THR A 103 -1.20 19.55 -10.76
C THR A 103 -1.09 18.37 -9.77
N ALA A 104 -1.25 17.15 -10.24
CA ALA A 104 -1.10 15.95 -9.41
C ALA A 104 0.28 15.89 -8.74
N TRP A 105 1.34 16.23 -9.47
CA TRP A 105 2.70 16.29 -8.92
C TRP A 105 2.84 17.36 -7.82
N SER A 106 2.23 18.54 -8.01
CA SER A 106 2.28 19.61 -7.00
C SER A 106 1.58 19.21 -5.70
N ILE A 107 0.43 18.54 -5.81
CA ILE A 107 -0.34 18.03 -4.66
C ILE A 107 0.46 17.00 -3.87
N VAL A 108 0.99 16.00 -4.56
CA VAL A 108 1.77 14.93 -3.90
C VAL A 108 3.05 15.47 -3.24
N ARG A 109 3.69 16.49 -3.84
CA ARG A 109 4.82 17.18 -3.20
C ARG A 109 4.42 17.92 -1.94
N ARG A 110 3.25 18.57 -1.94
CA ARG A 110 2.71 19.25 -0.75
C ARG A 110 2.48 18.24 0.38
N ASP A 111 1.88 17.09 0.06
CA ASP A 111 1.45 16.09 1.04
C ASP A 111 2.54 15.02 1.29
N PHE A 112 3.76 15.23 0.80
CA PHE A 112 4.83 14.23 0.82
C PHE A 112 5.13 13.69 2.23
N LEU A 113 5.13 14.54 3.25
CA LEU A 113 5.39 14.11 4.63
C LEU A 113 4.30 13.19 5.17
N ASP A 114 3.05 13.45 4.86
CA ASP A 114 1.93 12.61 5.25
C ASP A 114 1.98 11.27 4.51
N LEU A 115 2.30 11.27 3.20
CA LEU A 115 2.51 10.06 2.40
C LEU A 115 3.70 9.22 2.92
N ALA A 116 4.81 9.88 3.28
CA ALA A 116 5.95 9.21 3.89
C ALA A 116 5.60 8.62 5.27
N THR A 117 4.78 9.31 6.06
CA THR A 117 4.30 8.80 7.34
C THR A 117 3.39 7.57 7.14
N LEU A 118 2.50 7.60 6.14
CA LEU A 118 1.68 6.45 5.75
C LEU A 118 2.57 5.26 5.32
N ALA A 119 3.64 5.53 4.56
CA ALA A 119 4.62 4.51 4.16
C ALA A 119 5.38 3.92 5.37
N ALA A 120 5.72 4.75 6.36
CA ALA A 120 6.37 4.28 7.59
C ALA A 120 5.45 3.35 8.39
N VAL A 121 4.18 3.69 8.54
CA VAL A 121 3.18 2.83 9.20
C VAL A 121 3.01 1.52 8.44
N SER A 122 2.91 1.57 7.11
CA SER A 122 2.80 0.37 6.25
C SER A 122 4.02 -0.53 6.35
N THR A 123 5.21 0.08 6.44
CA THR A 123 6.46 -0.66 6.68
C THR A 123 6.43 -1.37 8.04
N ALA A 124 5.97 -0.69 9.09
CA ALA A 124 5.85 -1.27 10.43
C ALA A 124 4.86 -2.46 10.45
N VAL A 125 3.70 -2.33 9.80
CA VAL A 125 2.72 -3.42 9.65
C VAL A 125 3.31 -4.60 8.90
N ASN A 126 4.03 -4.36 7.81
CA ASN A 126 4.70 -5.41 7.02
C ASN A 126 5.78 -6.12 7.85
N MET A 127 6.60 -5.38 8.60
CA MET A 127 7.62 -5.95 9.49
C MET A 127 7.00 -6.80 10.61
N LEU A 128 5.89 -6.34 11.19
CA LEU A 128 5.16 -7.09 12.22
C LEU A 128 4.68 -8.45 11.67
N LYS A 129 4.12 -8.47 10.47
CA LYS A 129 3.74 -9.70 9.79
C LYS A 129 4.94 -10.63 9.57
N GLN A 130 6.05 -10.11 9.04
CA GLN A 130 7.25 -10.90 8.82
C GLN A 130 7.80 -11.49 10.12
N ALA A 131 7.84 -10.71 11.20
CA ALA A 131 8.27 -11.18 12.52
C ALA A 131 7.34 -12.29 13.06
N ALA A 132 6.02 -12.13 12.90
CA ALA A 132 5.03 -13.13 13.30
C ALA A 132 5.17 -14.44 12.50
N GLN A 133 5.48 -14.35 11.20
CA GLN A 133 5.67 -15.52 10.34
C GLN A 133 6.97 -16.29 10.65
N ARG A 134 8.06 -15.60 10.99
CA ARG A 134 9.34 -16.25 11.36
C ARG A 134 9.23 -17.13 12.60
N ASN A 135 8.30 -16.84 13.50
CA ASN A 135 8.09 -17.61 14.72
C ASN A 135 7.20 -18.86 14.54
N ARG A 136 6.61 -19.09 13.37
CA ARG A 136 5.75 -20.26 13.09
C ARG A 136 6.48 -21.61 13.12
N GLY A 137 7.80 -21.63 12.96
CA GLY A 137 8.60 -22.86 12.85
C GLY A 137 8.98 -23.52 14.19
N ARG A 138 8.61 -22.95 15.34
CA ARG A 138 8.89 -23.55 16.66
C ARG A 138 7.73 -24.44 17.10
N GLY A 139 7.95 -25.76 17.06
CA GLY A 139 6.97 -26.77 17.48
C GLY A 139 6.60 -26.70 18.96
N GLY A 140 5.46 -27.32 19.35
CA GLY A 140 4.93 -27.39 20.70
C GLY A 140 3.83 -26.35 20.99
N VAL A 141 3.49 -26.14 22.26
CA VAL A 141 2.46 -25.15 22.69
C VAL A 141 2.80 -23.74 22.18
N GLY A 142 4.09 -23.39 22.04
CA GLY A 142 4.58 -22.17 21.41
C GLY A 142 4.17 -22.05 19.94
N GLY A 143 4.01 -23.13 19.20
CA GLY A 143 3.57 -23.14 17.81
C GLY A 143 2.11 -22.75 17.63
N ILE A 144 1.22 -23.11 18.55
CA ILE A 144 -0.20 -22.73 18.52
C ILE A 144 -0.33 -21.22 18.76
N VAL A 145 0.36 -20.68 19.77
CA VAL A 145 0.37 -19.23 20.07
C VAL A 145 0.97 -18.45 18.91
N ALA A 146 2.09 -18.91 18.34
CA ALA A 146 2.70 -18.30 17.16
C ALA A 146 1.76 -18.36 15.94
N GLY A 147 0.99 -19.43 15.77
CA GLY A 147 -0.04 -19.57 14.74
C GLY A 147 -1.14 -18.51 14.87
N VAL A 148 -1.67 -18.29 16.06
CA VAL A 148 -2.69 -17.26 16.36
C VAL A 148 -2.12 -15.86 16.09
N ILE A 149 -0.93 -15.54 16.60
CA ILE A 149 -0.28 -14.23 16.40
C ILE A 149 -0.04 -13.98 14.91
N SER A 150 0.43 -14.97 14.15
CA SER A 150 0.68 -14.78 12.73
C SER A 150 -0.61 -14.63 11.91
N SER A 151 -1.70 -15.28 12.32
CA SER A 151 -3.02 -15.10 11.69
C SER A 151 -3.57 -13.71 11.98
N ALA A 152 -3.44 -13.22 13.22
CA ALA A 152 -3.83 -11.87 13.59
C ALA A 152 -3.00 -10.80 12.85
N ALA A 153 -1.68 -11.00 12.71
CA ALA A 153 -0.81 -10.10 11.93
C ALA A 153 -1.16 -10.10 10.44
N GLY A 154 -1.54 -11.25 9.89
CA GLY A 154 -2.02 -11.36 8.50
C GLY A 154 -3.36 -10.64 8.29
N LEU A 155 -4.30 -10.73 9.24
CA LEU A 155 -5.55 -9.99 9.21
C LEU A 155 -5.31 -8.48 9.32
N LEU A 156 -4.41 -8.06 10.22
CA LEU A 156 -4.03 -6.66 10.38
C LEU A 156 -3.46 -6.08 9.08
N GLU A 157 -2.60 -6.81 8.37
CA GLU A 157 -2.05 -6.37 7.09
C GLU A 157 -3.13 -6.22 6.03
N VAL A 158 -4.05 -7.19 5.93
CA VAL A 158 -5.15 -7.10 4.95
C VAL A 158 -6.04 -5.89 5.25
N LEU A 159 -6.44 -5.72 6.52
CA LEU A 159 -7.23 -4.57 6.93
C LEU A 159 -6.47 -3.25 6.71
N TRP A 160 -5.18 -3.22 7.00
CA TRP A 160 -4.35 -2.05 6.77
C TRP A 160 -4.25 -1.70 5.28
N THR A 161 -4.08 -2.70 4.42
CA THR A 161 -4.04 -2.50 2.97
C THR A 161 -5.32 -1.85 2.47
N GLU A 162 -6.48 -2.38 2.84
CA GLU A 162 -7.78 -1.82 2.44
C GLU A 162 -7.99 -0.40 3.00
N VAL A 163 -7.65 -0.18 4.27
CA VAL A 163 -7.80 1.11 4.93
C VAL A 163 -6.86 2.16 4.32
N SER A 164 -5.62 1.79 4.00
CA SER A 164 -4.66 2.72 3.38
C SER A 164 -5.09 3.18 2.00
N PHE A 165 -5.76 2.32 1.21
CA PHE A 165 -6.36 2.71 -0.07
C PHE A 165 -7.48 3.75 0.08
N LEU A 166 -8.20 3.75 1.20
CA LEU A 166 -9.23 4.75 1.48
C LEU A 166 -8.66 6.04 2.09
N ILE A 167 -7.59 5.92 2.89
CA ILE A 167 -6.90 7.06 3.50
C ILE A 167 -6.25 7.95 2.43
N LEU A 168 -5.64 7.34 1.43
CA LEU A 168 -4.86 8.04 0.41
C LEU A 168 -5.68 9.09 -0.37
N PRO A 169 -6.88 8.78 -0.93
CA PRO A 169 -7.73 9.80 -1.55
C PRO A 169 -8.16 10.90 -0.59
N ALA A 170 -8.48 10.58 0.67
CA ALA A 170 -8.85 11.59 1.66
C ALA A 170 -7.70 12.57 1.94
N MET A 171 -6.46 12.10 1.92
CA MET A 171 -5.28 12.96 2.09
C MET A 171 -5.08 13.86 0.87
N VAL A 172 -5.03 13.31 -0.34
CA VAL A 172 -4.63 14.07 -1.54
C VAL A 172 -5.76 14.87 -2.18
N ILE A 173 -7.02 14.46 -2.02
CA ILE A 173 -8.19 15.12 -2.62
C ILE A 173 -8.81 16.12 -1.63
N GLU A 174 -8.98 15.69 -0.37
CA GLU A 174 -9.65 16.50 0.66
C GLU A 174 -8.66 17.32 1.50
N ASP A 175 -7.35 17.25 1.19
CA ASP A 175 -6.28 17.99 1.90
C ASP A 175 -6.25 17.71 3.41
N MET A 176 -6.46 16.44 3.77
CA MET A 176 -6.49 16.01 5.16
C MET A 176 -5.12 15.52 5.62
N SER A 177 -4.77 15.80 6.89
CA SER A 177 -3.64 15.12 7.53
C SER A 177 -3.89 13.62 7.61
N LEU A 178 -2.82 12.81 7.65
CA LEU A 178 -2.93 11.34 7.82
C LEU A 178 -3.82 10.98 9.01
N LYS A 179 -3.70 11.69 10.13
CA LYS A 179 -4.48 11.44 11.35
C LYS A 179 -5.98 11.64 11.13
N ASP A 180 -6.37 12.71 10.45
CA ASP A 180 -7.78 13.03 10.24
C ASP A 180 -8.39 12.18 9.14
N ALA A 181 -7.64 11.90 8.08
CA ALA A 181 -8.02 10.92 7.05
C ALA A 181 -8.24 9.53 7.65
N ALA A 182 -7.34 9.06 8.52
CA ALA A 182 -7.48 7.77 9.20
C ALA A 182 -8.72 7.72 10.10
N LYS A 183 -9.02 8.79 10.85
CA LYS A 183 -10.25 8.87 11.66
C LYS A 183 -11.51 8.81 10.79
N ARG A 184 -11.52 9.57 9.69
CA ARG A 184 -12.65 9.61 8.76
C ARG A 184 -12.91 8.23 8.14
N VAL A 185 -11.85 7.58 7.67
CA VAL A 185 -11.95 6.21 7.11
C VAL A 185 -12.42 5.22 8.18
N ALA A 186 -11.90 5.31 9.42
CA ALA A 186 -12.34 4.45 10.51
C ALA A 186 -13.85 4.62 10.80
N GLN A 187 -14.39 5.83 10.73
CA GLN A 187 -15.83 6.09 10.85
C GLN A 187 -16.62 5.47 9.71
N ILE A 188 -16.18 5.69 8.45
CA ILE A 188 -16.82 5.10 7.26
C ILE A 188 -16.84 3.57 7.34
N VAL A 189 -15.73 2.95 7.71
CA VAL A 189 -15.62 1.49 7.86
C VAL A 189 -16.53 0.99 8.98
N LYS A 190 -16.58 1.68 10.13
CA LYS A 190 -17.44 1.33 11.26
C LYS A 190 -18.92 1.38 10.88
N ASP A 191 -19.32 2.41 10.17
CA ASP A 191 -20.74 2.61 9.77
C ASP A 191 -21.14 1.66 8.63
N ASN A 192 -20.18 1.10 7.89
CA ASN A 192 -20.39 0.22 6.74
C ASN A 192 -19.73 -1.16 6.88
N LEU A 193 -19.49 -1.64 8.10
CA LEU A 193 -18.79 -2.90 8.38
C LEU A 193 -19.33 -4.10 7.59
N LEU A 194 -20.65 -4.19 7.40
CA LEU A 194 -21.29 -5.23 6.61
C LEU A 194 -20.93 -5.15 5.13
N LEU A 195 -20.91 -3.95 4.55
CA LEU A 195 -20.54 -3.72 3.13
C LEU A 195 -19.07 -4.00 2.87
N VAL A 196 -18.18 -3.53 3.77
CA VAL A 196 -16.74 -3.76 3.69
C VAL A 196 -16.43 -5.26 3.86
N GLY A 197 -17.06 -5.93 4.82
CA GLY A 197 -16.91 -7.37 5.02
C GLY A 197 -17.34 -8.20 3.82
N ILE A 198 -18.48 -7.88 3.21
CA ILE A 198 -18.99 -8.59 2.03
C ILE A 198 -18.09 -8.35 0.81
N SER A 199 -17.59 -7.12 0.61
CA SER A 199 -16.68 -6.82 -0.52
C SER A 199 -15.35 -7.57 -0.41
N THR A 200 -14.79 -7.64 0.79
CA THR A 200 -13.51 -8.34 1.05
C THR A 200 -13.64 -9.86 0.86
N VAL A 201 -14.74 -10.45 1.31
CA VAL A 201 -15.03 -11.89 1.12
C VAL A 201 -15.40 -12.19 -0.34
N GLY A 202 -16.18 -11.31 -0.98
CA GLY A 202 -16.60 -11.47 -2.36
C GLY A 202 -15.44 -11.45 -3.36
N VAL A 203 -14.46 -10.55 -3.19
CA VAL A 203 -13.28 -10.49 -4.04
C VAL A 203 -12.40 -11.74 -3.90
N ARG A 204 -12.25 -12.27 -2.68
CA ARG A 204 -11.48 -13.51 -2.44
C ARG A 204 -12.16 -14.79 -2.92
N ALA A 205 -13.49 -14.77 -3.09
CA ALA A 205 -14.22 -15.93 -3.61
C ALA A 205 -14.17 -16.02 -5.14
N VAL A 206 -13.68 -14.98 -5.83
CA VAL A 206 -13.62 -14.89 -7.30
C VAL A 206 -12.17 -14.94 -7.82
N THR A 207 -11.17 -14.79 -6.94
CA THR A 207 -9.73 -14.93 -7.24
C THR A 207 -9.18 -16.24 -6.68
#